data_4f7c86aebfcaf1c5b11bbb25c9c37309
#
_entry.id   4f7c86aebfcaf1c5b11bbb25c9c37309
#
_cell.length_a   1.000
_cell.length_b   1.000
_cell.length_c   1.000
_cell.angle_alpha   90.00
_cell.angle_beta   90.00
_cell.angle_gamma   90.00
#
_symmetry.space_group_name_H-M   'P 1'
#
loop_
_entity.id
_entity.type
_entity.pdbx_description
1 polymer ?
#
loop_
_entity_poly.entity_id
_entity_poly.type
_entity_poly.pdbx_seq_one_letter_code
_entity_poly.pdbx_strand_id
1 'polypeptide(L)' 'MAQLKVTLVKSPIGSPDKVKGALVALGCTKMHKTVVKEDNASIRGMIHRVAHLVKVEEC' A
#
# COMPACT_ATOMS: atom_id res chain seq x y z
N MET A 1 -2.07 -19.29 4.57
CA MET A 1 -1.65 -18.01 5.11
C MET A 1 -2.28 -16.90 4.29
N ALA A 2 -2.77 -15.87 4.96
CA ALA A 2 -3.47 -14.80 4.27
C ALA A 2 -2.48 -13.88 3.55
N GLN A 3 -2.86 -13.42 2.38
CA GLN A 3 -2.11 -12.43 1.62
C GLN A 3 -3.04 -11.27 1.28
N LEU A 4 -2.47 -10.11 1.06
CA LEU A 4 -3.21 -8.91 0.70
C LEU A 4 -2.76 -8.40 -0.65
N LYS A 5 -3.72 -8.06 -1.49
CA LYS A 5 -3.46 -7.36 -2.75
C LYS A 5 -3.62 -5.87 -2.52
N VAL A 6 -2.58 -5.13 -2.78
CA VAL A 6 -2.57 -3.68 -2.59
C VAL A 6 -2.41 -3.02 -3.95
N THR A 7 -3.35 -2.16 -4.32
CA THR A 7 -3.32 -1.44 -5.59
C THR A 7 -3.33 0.05 -5.34
N LEU A 8 -2.37 0.76 -5.88
CA LEU A 8 -2.32 2.22 -5.78
C LEU A 8 -3.37 2.81 -6.72
N VAL A 9 -4.39 3.44 -6.16
CA VAL A 9 -5.50 4.02 -6.94
C VAL A 9 -5.48 5.55 -7.00
N LYS A 10 -4.72 6.19 -6.12
CA LYS A 10 -4.56 7.65 -6.11
C LYS A 10 -3.09 8.01 -6.10
N SER A 11 -2.75 9.12 -6.77
CA SER A 11 -1.37 9.60 -6.81
C SER A 11 -0.92 10.06 -5.42
N PRO A 12 0.31 9.72 -5.00
CA PRO A 12 0.88 10.22 -3.76
C PRO A 12 1.42 11.64 -3.87
N ILE A 13 1.27 12.29 -5.02
CA ILE A 13 1.73 13.66 -5.22
C ILE A 13 1.02 14.57 -4.21
N GLY A 14 1.81 15.37 -3.49
CA GLY A 14 1.29 16.23 -2.44
C GLY A 14 1.16 15.57 -1.08
N SER A 15 1.41 14.26 -0.99
CA SER A 15 1.37 13.54 0.28
C SER A 15 2.67 13.74 1.07
N PRO A 16 2.63 13.64 2.41
CA PRO A 16 3.83 13.69 3.23
C PRO A 16 4.83 12.60 2.86
N ASP A 17 6.12 12.86 3.12
CA ASP A 17 7.18 11.88 2.83
C ASP A 17 6.96 10.56 3.55
N LYS A 18 6.34 10.58 4.73
CA LYS A 18 6.02 9.35 5.46
C LYS A 18 5.12 8.42 4.66
N VAL A 19 4.13 9.00 3.96
CA VAL A 19 3.21 8.25 3.12
C VAL A 19 3.95 7.68 1.91
N LYS A 20 4.78 8.50 1.26
CA LYS A 20 5.59 8.04 0.14
C LYS A 20 6.53 6.92 0.55
N GLY A 21 7.17 7.06 1.71
CA GLY A 21 8.04 6.02 2.25
C GLY A 21 7.31 4.70 2.48
N ALA A 22 6.10 4.75 3.00
CA ALA A 22 5.30 3.56 3.19
C ALA A 22 4.94 2.89 1.86
N LEU A 23 4.61 3.69 0.84
CA LEU A 23 4.31 3.16 -0.51
C LEU A 23 5.54 2.48 -1.11
N VAL A 24 6.71 3.08 -0.96
CA VAL A 24 7.96 2.48 -1.45
C VAL A 24 8.24 1.17 -0.73
N ALA A 25 8.05 1.14 0.59
CA ALA A 25 8.25 -0.08 1.38
C ALA A 25 7.29 -1.19 0.96
N LEU A 26 6.07 -0.84 0.56
CA LEU A 26 5.09 -1.80 0.06
C LEU A 26 5.34 -2.19 -1.39
N GLY A 27 6.13 -1.42 -2.12
CA GLY A 27 6.33 -1.65 -3.54
C GLY A 27 5.25 -1.05 -4.42
N CYS A 28 4.33 -0.25 -3.86
CA CYS A 28 3.24 0.39 -4.58
C CYS A 28 3.63 1.77 -5.11
N THR A 29 4.64 1.81 -5.96
CA THR A 29 5.16 3.08 -6.47
C THR A 29 4.54 3.52 -7.79
N LYS A 30 3.79 2.63 -8.44
CA LYS A 30 3.16 2.92 -9.73
C LYS A 30 1.64 2.88 -9.60
N MET A 31 0.98 3.81 -10.31
CA MET A 31 -0.48 3.85 -10.35
C MET A 31 -1.06 2.56 -10.93
N HIS A 32 -2.14 2.11 -10.32
CA HIS A 32 -2.90 0.94 -10.77
C HIS A 32 -2.10 -0.37 -10.83
N LYS A 33 -0.93 -0.39 -10.22
CA LYS A 33 -0.16 -1.63 -10.11
C LYS A 33 -0.56 -2.36 -8.84
N THR A 34 -0.90 -3.62 -8.96
CA THR A 34 -1.25 -4.46 -7.83
C THR A 34 -0.01 -5.21 -7.34
N VAL A 35 0.22 -5.19 -6.04
CA VAL A 35 1.27 -5.98 -5.40
C VAL A 35 0.64 -6.88 -4.35
N VAL A 36 1.23 -8.04 -4.16
CA VAL A 36 0.78 -9.01 -3.16
C VAL A 36 1.76 -9.00 -2.01
N LYS A 37 1.24 -8.84 -0.80
CA LYS A 37 2.04 -8.82 0.43
C LYS A 37 1.45 -9.77 1.44
N GLU A 38 2.29 -10.29 2.33
CA GLU A 38 1.81 -11.11 3.42
C GLU A 38 1.01 -10.28 4.42
N ASP A 39 -0.04 -10.90 4.95
CA ASP A 39 -0.87 -10.28 5.96
C ASP A 39 -0.19 -10.41 7.33
N ASN A 40 0.52 -9.38 7.74
CA ASN A 40 1.12 -9.33 9.06
C ASN A 40 0.99 -7.91 9.64
N ALA A 41 1.31 -7.76 10.93
CA ALA A 41 1.13 -6.49 11.63
C ALA A 41 1.93 -5.35 11.00
N SER A 42 3.14 -5.61 10.54
CA SER A 42 3.98 -4.58 9.91
C SER A 42 3.37 -4.09 8.61
N ILE A 43 2.92 -5.02 7.76
CA ILE A 43 2.30 -4.68 6.47
C ILE A 43 0.97 -3.98 6.69
N ARG A 44 0.14 -4.45 7.62
CA ARG A 44 -1.13 -3.80 7.93
C ARG A 44 -0.93 -2.38 8.44
N GLY A 45 0.08 -2.15 9.25
CA GLY A 45 0.42 -0.82 9.72
C GLY A 45 0.80 0.13 8.60
N MET A 46 1.60 -0.33 7.64
CA MET A 46 1.97 0.47 6.48
C MET A 46 0.77 0.74 5.58
N ILE A 47 -0.05 -0.25 5.34
CA ILE A 47 -1.28 -0.11 4.54
C ILE A 47 -2.21 0.89 5.18
N HIS A 48 -2.37 0.84 6.50
CA HIS A 48 -3.25 1.77 7.21
C HIS A 48 -2.84 3.22 6.99
N ARG A 49 -1.54 3.49 6.93
CA ARG A 49 -1.03 4.84 6.69
C ARG A 49 -1.35 5.37 5.30
N VAL A 50 -1.47 4.48 4.34
CA VAL A 50 -1.72 4.84 2.94
C VAL A 50 -3.08 4.39 2.44
N ALA A 51 -3.95 3.96 3.34
CA ALA A 51 -5.26 3.41 2.97
C ALA A 51 -6.10 4.36 2.13
N HIS A 52 -5.91 5.66 2.30
CA HIS A 52 -6.62 6.66 1.50
C HIS A 52 -6.12 6.76 0.05
N LEU A 53 -5.01 6.13 -0.26
CA LEU A 53 -4.40 6.15 -1.60
C LEU A 53 -4.46 4.81 -2.31
N VAL A 54 -4.70 3.74 -1.57
CA VAL A 54 -4.65 2.39 -2.12
C VAL A 54 -5.95 1.64 -1.84
N LYS A 55 -6.18 0.62 -2.65
CA LYS A 55 -7.25 -0.34 -2.44
C LYS A 55 -6.62 -1.66 -2.00
N VAL A 56 -7.14 -2.24 -0.94
CA VAL A 56 -6.63 -3.50 -0.39
C VAL A 56 -7.69 -4.57 -0.53
N GLU A 57 -7.30 -5.71 -1.05
CA GLU A 57 -8.18 -6.87 -1.16
C GLU A 57 -7.47 -8.08 -0.55
N GLU A 58 -8.23 -8.93 0.10
CA GLU A 58 -7.72 -10.20 0.59
C GLU A 58 -7.67 -11.22 -0.54
N CYS A 59 -6.60 -12.00 -0.54
CA CYS A 59 -6.45 -13.10 -1.49
C CYS A 59 -6.97 -14.39 -0.88
#